data_4ac14985bc0bcd32985d125eba02272b
#
_entry.id   4ac14985bc0bcd32985d125eba02272b
#
_cell.length_a   1.000
_cell.length_b   1.000
_cell.length_c   1.000
_cell.angle_alpha   90.00
_cell.angle_beta   90.00
_cell.angle_gamma   90.00
#
_symmetry.space_group_name_H-M   'P 1'
#
loop_
_entity.id
_entity.type
_entity.pdbx_description
1 polymer ?
#
loop_
_entity_poly.entity_id
_entity_poly.type
_entity_poly.pdbx_seq_one_letter_code
_entity_poly.pdbx_strand_id
1 'polypeptide(L)'
;DVVGELHADSNFTDATVNFDNKQSLSSVTLSVYEDDRHDGTAESGALWKPTANSGHNQGILRINIDNMTAEWLDISMDSLDSRNTNKAIVFAGTNDDNIIRNNLLHDKGGNPGSTGPNIIHITAAGSTSDVIYIQNNIVYNIVETSGDHSIGINTNQWSGTTHIYNNTVYNIDSQGSSKNAYGIVYGSNANNTTNVKNNLVAKMVADGGASNERAFQKSNASSTENASNNLSDDTTTNATYKAPGSNSLQDKTLAEIDFVSTTGGSEDLHIDE
;
A
#
# COMPACT_ATOMS: atom_id res chain seq x y z
N ASP A 1 7.18 -22.58 12.97
CA ASP A 1 6.16 -21.59 12.63
C ASP A 1 5.63 -20.93 13.90
N VAL A 2 5.43 -19.63 13.86
CA VAL A 2 4.80 -18.86 14.94
C VAL A 2 3.69 -18.00 14.35
N VAL A 3 2.55 -17.96 15.02
CA VAL A 3 1.44 -17.08 14.70
C VAL A 3 1.20 -16.14 15.88
N GLY A 4 1.27 -14.83 15.64
CA GLY A 4 0.80 -13.79 16.57
C GLY A 4 -0.57 -13.33 16.12
N GLU A 5 -1.55 -13.36 17.01
CA GLU A 5 -2.92 -12.94 16.72
C GLU A 5 -3.30 -11.69 17.49
N LEU A 6 -3.94 -10.76 16.79
CA LEU A 6 -4.55 -9.56 17.34
C LEU A 6 -6.05 -9.84 17.55
N HIS A 7 -6.61 -9.29 18.63
CA HIS A 7 -8.03 -9.43 18.97
C HIS A 7 -8.68 -8.04 19.08
N ALA A 8 -9.98 -7.95 18.75
CA ALA A 8 -10.73 -6.69 18.76
C ALA A 8 -11.17 -6.24 20.17
N ASP A 9 -10.72 -6.90 21.23
CA ASP A 9 -11.05 -6.55 22.63
C ASP A 9 -10.36 -5.27 23.12
N SER A 10 -9.37 -4.77 22.36
CA SER A 10 -8.66 -3.52 22.64
C SER A 10 -7.98 -2.95 21.39
N ASN A 11 -7.84 -1.63 21.34
CA ASN A 11 -7.08 -0.99 20.25
C ASN A 11 -5.58 -1.13 20.48
N PHE A 12 -4.86 -1.51 19.43
CA PHE A 12 -3.40 -1.52 19.45
C PHE A 12 -2.88 -0.11 19.20
N THR A 13 -2.07 0.40 20.12
CA THR A 13 -1.57 1.79 20.09
C THR A 13 -0.06 1.89 19.96
N ASP A 14 0.64 0.77 19.83
CA ASP A 14 2.08 0.73 19.66
C ASP A 14 2.52 1.45 18.38
N ALA A 15 3.56 2.28 18.52
CA ALA A 15 4.05 3.10 17.43
C ALA A 15 4.74 2.29 16.32
N THR A 16 5.42 1.22 16.70
CA THR A 16 6.13 0.36 15.75
C THR A 16 6.27 -1.05 16.29
N VAL A 17 5.99 -2.03 15.46
CA VAL A 17 6.36 -3.43 15.67
C VAL A 17 7.42 -3.81 14.64
N ASN A 18 8.56 -4.32 15.12
CA ASN A 18 9.69 -4.71 14.30
C ASN A 18 9.88 -6.22 14.33
N PHE A 19 9.96 -6.82 13.14
CA PHE A 19 10.39 -8.19 12.95
C PHE A 19 11.80 -8.19 12.35
N ASP A 20 12.83 -8.18 13.20
CA ASP A 20 14.23 -8.06 12.78
C ASP A 20 15.00 -9.39 12.82
N ASN A 21 14.48 -10.39 13.51
CA ASN A 21 15.15 -11.69 13.64
C ASN A 21 14.13 -12.79 13.94
N LYS A 22 14.04 -13.77 13.08
CA LYS A 22 13.18 -14.95 13.28
C LYS A 22 13.88 -16.13 13.97
N GLN A 23 15.16 -15.99 14.31
CA GLN A 23 15.97 -17.08 14.90
C GLN A 23 15.91 -18.34 13.99
N SER A 24 15.49 -19.45 14.56
CA SER A 24 15.33 -20.73 13.84
C SER A 24 13.90 -21.01 13.38
N LEU A 25 13.03 -20.01 13.40
CA LEU A 25 11.66 -20.17 12.93
C LEU A 25 11.64 -20.29 11.41
N SER A 26 10.86 -21.22 10.88
CA SER A 26 10.68 -21.38 9.44
C SER A 26 9.79 -20.28 8.85
N SER A 27 8.75 -19.87 9.58
CA SER A 27 7.87 -18.76 9.20
C SER A 27 7.33 -17.99 10.41
N VAL A 28 6.90 -16.78 10.18
CA VAL A 28 6.21 -15.92 11.16
C VAL A 28 4.93 -15.39 10.50
N THR A 29 3.81 -15.44 11.21
CA THR A 29 2.56 -14.83 10.77
C THR A 29 2.08 -13.84 11.84
N LEU A 30 1.79 -12.61 11.43
CA LEU A 30 1.01 -11.65 12.19
C LEU A 30 -0.37 -11.56 11.55
N SER A 31 -1.39 -11.94 12.28
CA SER A 31 -2.75 -12.01 11.79
C SER A 31 -3.73 -11.42 12.81
N VAL A 32 -4.97 -11.34 12.45
CA VAL A 32 -6.09 -11.05 13.35
C VAL A 32 -6.89 -12.34 13.56
N TYR A 33 -7.34 -12.57 14.79
CA TYR A 33 -8.21 -13.71 15.13
C TYR A 33 -9.43 -13.73 14.21
N GLU A 34 -9.85 -14.89 13.77
CA GLU A 34 -10.80 -15.04 12.66
C GLU A 34 -12.12 -14.26 12.86
N ASP A 35 -12.67 -14.30 14.07
CA ASP A 35 -13.94 -13.61 14.41
C ASP A 35 -13.77 -12.08 14.56
N ASP A 36 -12.53 -11.60 14.64
CA ASP A 36 -12.17 -10.19 14.83
C ASP A 36 -11.62 -9.54 13.55
N ARG A 37 -11.63 -10.23 12.41
CA ARG A 37 -11.17 -9.69 11.13
C ARG A 37 -12.13 -8.63 10.62
N HIS A 38 -11.56 -7.60 9.99
CA HIS A 38 -12.35 -6.59 9.28
C HIS A 38 -13.08 -7.22 8.08
N ASP A 39 -14.22 -6.66 7.73
CA ASP A 39 -15.01 -7.04 6.55
C ASP A 39 -14.70 -6.21 5.30
N GLY A 40 -13.66 -5.36 5.36
CA GLY A 40 -13.25 -4.43 4.31
C GLY A 40 -13.67 -3.00 4.58
N THR A 41 -14.43 -2.75 5.65
CA THR A 41 -14.76 -1.41 6.14
C THR A 41 -13.89 -1.05 7.35
N ALA A 42 -13.57 0.25 7.50
CA ALA A 42 -12.76 0.73 8.61
C ALA A 42 -13.39 0.41 9.97
N GLU A 43 -12.56 0.07 10.93
CA GLU A 43 -12.94 -0.16 12.32
C GLU A 43 -13.98 -1.31 12.52
N SER A 44 -14.15 -2.16 11.52
CA SER A 44 -15.06 -3.33 11.64
C SER A 44 -14.42 -4.53 12.33
N GLY A 45 -13.10 -4.51 12.52
CA GLY A 45 -12.31 -5.58 13.14
C GLY A 45 -11.32 -5.09 14.20
N ALA A 46 -10.27 -5.87 14.44
CA ALA A 46 -9.19 -5.49 15.37
C ALA A 46 -8.38 -4.31 14.80
N LEU A 47 -8.52 -3.14 15.42
CA LEU A 47 -7.94 -1.89 14.96
C LEU A 47 -6.54 -1.65 15.56
N TRP A 48 -5.57 -1.35 14.69
CA TRP A 48 -4.27 -0.83 15.07
C TRP A 48 -4.20 0.67 14.75
N LYS A 49 -4.28 1.48 15.81
CA LYS A 49 -4.28 2.94 15.74
C LYS A 49 -3.13 3.51 16.58
N PRO A 50 -1.92 3.63 16.03
CA PRO A 50 -0.77 4.12 16.78
C PRO A 50 -0.99 5.54 17.29
N THR A 51 -0.66 5.80 18.56
CA THR A 51 -0.75 7.12 19.19
C THR A 51 0.57 7.88 19.21
N ALA A 52 1.65 7.24 18.80
CA ALA A 52 2.98 7.83 18.73
C ALA A 52 3.63 7.54 17.37
N ASN A 53 4.55 8.42 16.98
CA ASN A 53 5.25 8.28 15.71
C ASN A 53 6.36 7.24 15.77
N SER A 54 6.44 6.38 14.77
CA SER A 54 7.45 5.33 14.66
C SER A 54 8.86 5.82 14.24
N GLY A 55 8.99 7.08 13.87
CA GLY A 55 10.23 7.61 13.27
C GLY A 55 10.25 7.53 11.74
N HIS A 56 11.08 8.38 11.17
CA HIS A 56 11.21 8.59 9.74
C HIS A 56 11.69 7.35 9.03
N ASN A 57 11.09 6.59 8.34
CA ASN A 57 11.44 5.33 7.66
C ASN A 57 11.18 4.03 8.44
N GLN A 58 10.65 4.08 9.65
CA GLN A 58 10.42 2.84 10.41
C GLN A 58 9.14 2.12 9.98
N GLY A 59 8.07 2.86 9.70
CA GLY A 59 6.74 2.26 9.50
C GLY A 59 6.07 1.85 10.82
N ILE A 60 4.80 1.54 10.79
CA ILE A 60 4.07 0.96 11.92
C ILE A 60 4.46 -0.52 12.06
N LEU A 61 4.39 -1.27 10.98
CA LEU A 61 4.91 -2.62 10.89
C LEU A 61 6.19 -2.62 10.04
N ARG A 62 7.31 -3.01 10.65
CA ARG A 62 8.59 -3.15 9.95
C ARG A 62 8.99 -4.61 9.85
N ILE A 63 9.20 -5.08 8.63
CA ILE A 63 9.56 -6.46 8.30
C ILE A 63 10.99 -6.48 7.80
N ASN A 64 11.86 -7.19 8.49
CA ASN A 64 13.27 -7.40 8.16
C ASN A 64 13.66 -8.89 8.33
N ILE A 65 12.73 -9.77 7.99
CA ILE A 65 12.91 -11.23 8.02
C ILE A 65 12.25 -11.85 6.80
N ASP A 66 12.68 -13.04 6.42
CA ASP A 66 12.05 -13.83 5.34
C ASP A 66 10.87 -14.65 5.86
N ASN A 67 10.01 -15.09 4.95
CA ASN A 67 8.87 -15.98 5.22
C ASN A 67 7.93 -15.39 6.29
N MET A 68 7.65 -14.10 6.20
CA MET A 68 6.65 -13.46 7.04
C MET A 68 5.36 -13.22 6.29
N THR A 69 4.25 -13.53 6.95
CA THR A 69 2.91 -13.12 6.50
C THR A 69 2.35 -12.08 7.46
N ALA A 70 1.89 -10.94 6.91
CA ALA A 70 1.10 -9.95 7.64
C ALA A 70 -0.28 -9.85 6.99
N GLU A 71 -1.32 -10.15 7.74
CA GLU A 71 -2.66 -10.29 7.17
C GLU A 71 -3.79 -9.86 8.10
N TRP A 72 -4.88 -9.41 7.49
CA TRP A 72 -6.13 -9.00 8.15
C TRP A 72 -5.99 -7.81 9.10
N LEU A 73 -4.88 -7.06 9.00
CA LEU A 73 -4.63 -5.90 9.84
C LEU A 73 -5.50 -4.73 9.36
N ASP A 74 -6.19 -4.08 10.28
CA ASP A 74 -6.82 -2.77 10.09
C ASP A 74 -5.91 -1.72 10.73
N ILE A 75 -5.21 -0.92 9.92
CA ILE A 75 -4.25 0.10 10.37
C ILE A 75 -4.74 1.49 10.01
N SER A 76 -5.22 2.23 11.01
CA SER A 76 -5.57 3.65 10.88
C SER A 76 -4.39 4.53 11.27
N MET A 77 -4.04 5.49 10.42
CA MET A 77 -2.95 6.43 10.64
C MET A 77 -3.43 7.85 10.94
N ASP A 78 -4.71 8.05 11.25
CA ASP A 78 -5.34 9.36 11.44
C ASP A 78 -4.77 10.15 12.63
N SER A 79 -4.33 9.47 13.68
CA SER A 79 -3.73 10.08 14.87
C SER A 79 -2.27 10.50 14.70
N LEU A 80 -1.65 10.16 13.58
CA LEU A 80 -0.23 10.41 13.32
C LEU A 80 -0.03 11.74 12.58
N ASP A 81 -0.07 12.83 13.33
CA ASP A 81 0.07 14.22 12.81
C ASP A 81 1.51 14.57 12.41
N SER A 82 2.46 13.70 12.44
CA SER A 82 3.81 14.15 12.28
C SER A 82 4.59 13.55 11.13
N ARG A 83 5.59 14.31 10.82
CA ARG A 83 6.67 14.18 9.84
C ARG A 83 7.40 12.85 9.83
N ASN A 84 7.08 11.92 10.75
CA ASN A 84 7.94 10.78 11.02
C ASN A 84 7.32 9.41 10.75
N THR A 85 6.00 9.27 10.77
CA THR A 85 5.34 8.02 10.41
C THR A 85 4.55 8.19 9.12
N ASN A 86 5.15 7.83 8.03
CA ASN A 86 4.56 7.97 6.71
C ASN A 86 4.40 6.61 5.99
N LYS A 87 4.47 5.52 6.75
CA LYS A 87 4.33 4.17 6.23
C LYS A 87 3.53 3.30 7.19
N ALA A 88 2.57 2.54 6.68
CA ALA A 88 1.93 1.49 7.47
C ALA A 88 2.84 0.27 7.53
N ILE A 89 3.21 -0.29 6.40
CA ILE A 89 4.03 -1.50 6.31
C ILE A 89 5.31 -1.20 5.52
N VAL A 90 6.45 -1.55 6.10
CA VAL A 90 7.77 -1.35 5.50
C VAL A 90 8.55 -2.67 5.44
N PHE A 91 9.07 -2.98 4.27
CA PHE A 91 10.10 -4.00 4.12
C PHE A 91 11.47 -3.35 4.18
N ALA A 92 12.34 -3.84 5.08
CA ALA A 92 13.68 -3.34 5.29
C ALA A 92 14.68 -4.51 5.32
N GLY A 93 15.70 -4.46 4.49
CA GLY A 93 16.69 -5.53 4.37
C GLY A 93 16.39 -6.54 3.25
N THR A 94 17.08 -7.66 3.25
CA THR A 94 16.78 -8.78 2.34
C THR A 94 15.56 -9.51 2.86
N ASN A 95 14.54 -9.63 2.03
CA ASN A 95 13.26 -10.21 2.43
C ASN A 95 12.81 -11.17 1.33
N ASP A 96 12.72 -12.46 1.63
CA ASP A 96 12.28 -13.47 0.69
C ASP A 96 10.98 -14.13 1.16
N ASP A 97 10.11 -14.49 0.22
CA ASP A 97 8.83 -15.16 0.43
C ASP A 97 7.91 -14.45 1.46
N ASN A 98 7.95 -13.11 1.50
CA ASN A 98 7.06 -12.34 2.36
C ASN A 98 5.71 -12.05 1.70
N ILE A 99 4.65 -12.10 2.50
CA ILE A 99 3.27 -11.93 2.07
C ILE A 99 2.58 -10.83 2.87
N ILE A 100 2.06 -9.82 2.19
CA ILE A 100 1.18 -8.79 2.75
C ILE A 100 -0.18 -8.95 2.10
N ARG A 101 -1.18 -9.39 2.87
CA ARG A 101 -2.49 -9.67 2.27
C ARG A 101 -3.67 -9.35 3.16
N ASN A 102 -4.79 -9.03 2.53
CA ASN A 102 -6.07 -8.82 3.20
C ASN A 102 -6.00 -7.73 4.29
N ASN A 103 -5.15 -6.72 4.11
CA ASN A 103 -5.01 -5.63 5.08
C ASN A 103 -5.81 -4.40 4.63
N LEU A 104 -6.31 -3.66 5.60
CA LEU A 104 -6.97 -2.38 5.45
C LEU A 104 -6.05 -1.29 6.02
N LEU A 105 -5.55 -0.38 5.18
CA LEU A 105 -4.54 0.62 5.53
C LEU A 105 -5.07 2.00 5.15
N HIS A 106 -5.32 2.88 6.12
CA HIS A 106 -6.13 4.05 5.82
C HIS A 106 -5.85 5.28 6.69
N ASP A 107 -6.48 6.40 6.26
CA ASP A 107 -6.58 7.67 6.98
C ASP A 107 -5.25 8.29 7.38
N LYS A 108 -4.27 8.27 6.47
CA LYS A 108 -3.05 9.05 6.68
C LYS A 108 -3.29 10.49 6.27
N GLY A 109 -3.48 11.34 7.27
CA GLY A 109 -3.56 12.79 7.09
C GLY A 109 -2.30 13.52 7.55
N GLY A 110 -2.28 14.86 7.32
CA GLY A 110 -1.29 15.76 7.89
C GLY A 110 -0.05 15.99 7.05
N ASN A 111 0.93 16.63 7.67
CA ASN A 111 2.18 17.07 7.05
C ASN A 111 3.31 16.10 7.38
N PRO A 112 3.66 15.14 6.52
CA PRO A 112 4.72 14.16 6.78
C PRO A 112 6.14 14.74 6.69
N GLY A 113 6.31 16.03 6.43
CA GLY A 113 7.63 16.65 6.33
C GLY A 113 8.24 16.53 4.93
N SER A 114 9.51 16.17 4.82
CA SER A 114 10.25 16.17 3.55
C SER A 114 10.15 14.87 2.77
N THR A 115 9.41 13.88 3.23
CA THR A 115 9.17 12.61 2.53
C THR A 115 7.72 12.21 2.66
N GLY A 116 7.01 12.19 1.56
CA GLY A 116 5.59 11.87 1.51
C GLY A 116 5.26 10.43 1.95
N PRO A 117 3.98 10.18 2.23
CA PRO A 117 3.52 8.85 2.63
C PRO A 117 3.72 7.81 1.54
N ASN A 118 4.20 6.64 1.95
CA ASN A 118 4.31 5.44 1.15
C ASN A 118 3.72 4.30 1.97
N ILE A 119 2.46 3.95 1.77
CA ILE A 119 1.70 3.15 2.74
C ILE A 119 2.23 1.72 2.85
N ILE A 120 2.39 1.02 1.75
CA ILE A 120 3.19 -0.22 1.68
C ILE A 120 4.48 0.15 0.94
N HIS A 121 5.62 0.05 1.61
CA HIS A 121 6.89 0.48 1.03
C HIS A 121 8.00 -0.57 1.16
N ILE A 122 8.61 -0.92 0.05
CA ILE A 122 9.82 -1.73 0.02
C ILE A 122 11.02 -0.80 -0.06
N THR A 123 11.81 -0.72 1.02
CA THR A 123 12.99 0.18 1.12
C THR A 123 14.31 -0.54 0.85
N ALA A 124 14.28 -1.85 0.71
CA ALA A 124 15.47 -2.67 0.53
C ALA A 124 15.65 -3.08 -0.93
N ALA A 125 16.88 -3.23 -1.35
CA ALA A 125 17.18 -3.62 -2.72
C ALA A 125 16.83 -5.09 -3.04
N GLY A 126 16.79 -5.97 -2.04
CA GLY A 126 16.56 -7.39 -2.23
C GLY A 126 17.61 -8.10 -3.11
N SER A 127 17.55 -9.41 -3.19
CA SER A 127 18.24 -10.20 -4.19
C SER A 127 17.33 -10.43 -5.40
N THR A 128 17.90 -10.75 -6.55
CA THR A 128 17.13 -11.08 -7.76
C THR A 128 16.32 -12.39 -7.63
N SER A 129 16.66 -13.24 -6.67
CA SER A 129 15.92 -14.47 -6.34
C SER A 129 14.75 -14.26 -5.39
N ASP A 130 14.74 -13.15 -4.65
CA ASP A 130 13.76 -12.91 -3.60
C ASP A 130 12.38 -12.59 -4.17
N VAL A 131 11.33 -13.01 -3.47
CA VAL A 131 9.95 -12.84 -3.91
C VAL A 131 9.11 -12.15 -2.82
N ILE A 132 8.28 -11.22 -3.23
CA ILE A 132 7.31 -10.56 -2.33
C ILE A 132 5.91 -10.60 -2.96
N TYR A 133 4.91 -10.89 -2.12
CA TYR A 133 3.51 -10.87 -2.49
C TYR A 133 2.76 -9.76 -1.76
N ILE A 134 2.10 -8.87 -2.51
CA ILE A 134 1.21 -7.81 -2.01
C ILE A 134 -0.15 -8.05 -2.65
N GLN A 135 -1.12 -8.55 -1.89
CA GLN A 135 -2.35 -9.04 -2.50
C GLN A 135 -3.59 -8.82 -1.63
N ASN A 136 -4.70 -8.48 -2.28
CA ASN A 136 -6.00 -8.26 -1.62
C ASN A 136 -5.95 -7.18 -0.52
N ASN A 137 -5.08 -6.18 -0.62
CA ASN A 137 -5.06 -5.09 0.35
C ASN A 137 -5.93 -3.93 -0.15
N ILE A 138 -6.52 -3.20 0.78
CA ILE A 138 -7.23 -1.96 0.54
C ILE A 138 -6.41 -0.83 1.17
N VAL A 139 -6.00 0.17 0.36
CA VAL A 139 -5.25 1.35 0.80
C VAL A 139 -6.03 2.58 0.40
N TYR A 140 -6.41 3.44 1.36
CA TYR A 140 -7.23 4.59 1.02
C TYR A 140 -7.09 5.79 1.97
N ASN A 141 -7.60 6.97 1.53
CA ASN A 141 -7.59 8.23 2.28
C ASN A 141 -6.18 8.64 2.73
N ILE A 142 -5.27 8.74 1.81
CA ILE A 142 -3.89 9.14 2.08
C ILE A 142 -3.69 10.56 1.59
N VAL A 143 -3.60 11.52 2.52
CA VAL A 143 -3.51 12.95 2.23
C VAL A 143 -2.15 13.48 2.67
N GLU A 144 -1.44 14.12 1.76
CA GLU A 144 -0.15 14.79 2.00
C GLU A 144 -0.31 16.30 1.77
N THR A 145 0.00 17.11 2.80
CA THR A 145 -0.18 18.55 2.78
C THR A 145 1.11 19.37 2.79
N SER A 146 2.28 18.73 2.92
CA SER A 146 3.57 19.41 3.05
C SER A 146 4.30 19.65 1.74
N GLY A 147 3.77 19.18 0.63
CA GLY A 147 4.36 19.37 -0.68
C GLY A 147 5.34 18.27 -1.11
N ASP A 148 5.09 17.04 -0.75
CA ASP A 148 5.79 15.85 -1.28
C ASP A 148 4.82 14.91 -2.01
N HIS A 149 5.32 13.78 -2.51
CA HIS A 149 4.51 12.77 -3.20
C HIS A 149 3.75 11.88 -2.21
N SER A 150 2.54 11.48 -2.58
CA SER A 150 1.77 10.44 -1.87
C SER A 150 1.74 9.15 -2.68
N ILE A 151 2.00 8.01 -2.06
CA ILE A 151 2.05 6.71 -2.74
C ILE A 151 1.31 5.65 -1.93
N GLY A 152 0.37 4.95 -2.55
CA GLY A 152 -0.32 3.82 -1.92
C GLY A 152 0.61 2.61 -1.76
N ILE A 153 1.07 2.02 -2.85
CA ILE A 153 1.99 0.87 -2.86
C ILE A 153 3.27 1.26 -3.62
N ASN A 154 4.43 1.11 -2.98
CA ASN A 154 5.72 1.46 -3.57
C ASN A 154 6.72 0.31 -3.49
N THR A 155 7.03 -0.30 -4.64
CA THR A 155 8.01 -1.38 -4.76
C THR A 155 9.21 -0.98 -5.62
N ASN A 156 9.44 0.31 -5.83
CA ASN A 156 10.43 0.81 -6.79
C ASN A 156 11.90 0.66 -6.34
N GLN A 157 12.17 0.11 -5.18
CA GLN A 157 13.53 -0.16 -4.70
C GLN A 157 13.88 -1.66 -4.70
N TRP A 158 12.94 -2.52 -5.09
CA TRP A 158 13.12 -3.96 -5.08
C TRP A 158 13.76 -4.50 -6.35
N SER A 159 14.70 -5.43 -6.21
CA SER A 159 15.41 -6.04 -7.35
C SER A 159 14.91 -7.44 -7.72
N GLY A 160 14.17 -8.10 -6.84
CA GLY A 160 13.63 -9.44 -7.04
C GLY A 160 12.29 -9.46 -7.79
N THR A 161 11.52 -10.49 -7.58
CA THR A 161 10.17 -10.63 -8.12
C THR A 161 9.13 -10.05 -7.16
N THR A 162 8.21 -9.23 -7.67
CA THR A 162 7.08 -8.72 -6.90
C THR A 162 5.77 -9.13 -7.55
N HIS A 163 4.86 -9.65 -6.75
CA HIS A 163 3.49 -9.97 -7.14
C HIS A 163 2.54 -8.99 -6.49
N ILE A 164 1.89 -8.12 -7.29
CA ILE A 164 0.94 -7.10 -6.84
C ILE A 164 -0.42 -7.47 -7.42
N TYR A 165 -1.27 -8.13 -6.62
CA TYR A 165 -2.51 -8.73 -7.12
C TYR A 165 -3.73 -8.30 -6.30
N ASN A 166 -4.83 -8.00 -6.99
CA ASN A 166 -6.14 -7.79 -6.39
C ASN A 166 -6.15 -6.69 -5.30
N ASN A 167 -5.28 -5.68 -5.40
CA ASN A 167 -5.30 -4.59 -4.43
C ASN A 167 -6.23 -3.47 -4.91
N THR A 168 -6.88 -2.82 -3.97
CA THR A 168 -7.62 -1.57 -4.19
C THR A 168 -6.85 -0.41 -3.58
N VAL A 169 -6.56 0.62 -4.38
CA VAL A 169 -5.93 1.87 -3.93
C VAL A 169 -6.87 3.02 -4.28
N TYR A 170 -7.33 3.76 -3.27
CA TYR A 170 -8.35 4.79 -3.46
C TYR A 170 -8.02 6.07 -2.70
N ASN A 171 -8.29 7.22 -3.30
CA ASN A 171 -8.17 8.54 -2.68
C ASN A 171 -6.76 8.80 -2.11
N ILE A 172 -5.79 8.86 -3.02
CA ILE A 172 -4.43 9.30 -2.71
C ILE A 172 -4.28 10.74 -3.15
N ASP A 173 -4.08 11.64 -2.19
CA ASP A 173 -4.04 13.09 -2.40
C ASP A 173 -2.66 13.67 -2.07
N SER A 174 -2.09 14.44 -2.99
CA SER A 174 -0.84 15.17 -2.83
C SER A 174 -1.07 16.66 -3.08
N GLN A 175 -1.18 17.44 -2.02
CA GLN A 175 -1.51 18.88 -2.05
C GLN A 175 -0.30 19.78 -2.31
N GLY A 176 0.83 19.25 -2.69
CA GLY A 176 2.03 20.02 -3.03
C GLY A 176 2.08 20.40 -4.50
N SER A 177 2.33 21.68 -4.79
CA SER A 177 2.56 22.12 -6.17
C SER A 177 3.69 21.33 -6.83
N SER A 178 3.43 20.75 -8.00
CA SER A 178 4.38 19.90 -8.76
C SER A 178 4.72 18.56 -8.12
N LYS A 179 3.89 18.06 -7.20
CA LYS A 179 4.02 16.73 -6.60
C LYS A 179 2.99 15.77 -7.19
N ASN A 180 3.27 14.49 -7.08
CA ASN A 180 2.43 13.47 -7.68
C ASN A 180 1.68 12.67 -6.62
N ALA A 181 0.45 12.31 -6.93
CA ALA A 181 -0.29 11.26 -6.26
C ALA A 181 -0.12 9.97 -7.06
N TYR A 182 0.35 8.92 -6.42
CA TYR A 182 0.59 7.63 -7.04
C TYR A 182 -0.25 6.53 -6.37
N GLY A 183 -0.92 5.72 -7.16
CA GLY A 183 -1.55 4.51 -6.66
C GLY A 183 -0.53 3.41 -6.41
N ILE A 184 0.04 2.85 -7.48
CA ILE A 184 1.01 1.76 -7.43
C ILE A 184 2.27 2.13 -8.22
N VAL A 185 3.43 2.14 -7.53
CA VAL A 185 4.75 2.39 -8.13
C VAL A 185 5.59 1.12 -8.08
N TYR A 186 6.13 0.68 -9.21
CA TYR A 186 6.84 -0.59 -9.35
C TYR A 186 7.98 -0.53 -10.38
N GLY A 187 8.76 -1.61 -10.48
CA GLY A 187 9.77 -1.79 -11.53
C GLY A 187 11.03 -0.95 -11.31
N SER A 188 11.81 -1.26 -10.29
CA SER A 188 12.96 -0.45 -9.84
C SER A 188 14.17 -0.45 -10.76
N ASN A 189 14.50 -1.59 -11.36
CA ASN A 189 15.71 -1.78 -12.18
C ASN A 189 15.52 -2.87 -13.23
N ALA A 190 16.51 -3.08 -14.08
CA ALA A 190 16.45 -4.02 -15.18
C ALA A 190 16.30 -5.51 -14.74
N ASN A 191 16.69 -5.81 -13.50
CA ASN A 191 16.62 -7.18 -12.96
C ASN A 191 15.33 -7.47 -12.19
N ASN A 192 14.49 -6.46 -12.01
CA ASN A 192 13.22 -6.61 -11.33
C ASN A 192 12.18 -7.24 -12.26
N THR A 193 11.42 -8.18 -11.73
CA THR A 193 10.21 -8.72 -12.38
C THR A 193 9.00 -8.32 -11.55
N THR A 194 8.05 -7.61 -12.15
CA THR A 194 6.81 -7.24 -11.47
C THR A 194 5.60 -7.84 -12.20
N ASN A 195 4.80 -8.57 -11.45
CA ASN A 195 3.52 -9.11 -11.90
C ASN A 195 2.42 -8.23 -11.30
N VAL A 196 1.68 -7.46 -12.14
CA VAL A 196 0.68 -6.49 -11.72
C VAL A 196 -0.67 -6.87 -12.31
N LYS A 197 -1.55 -7.49 -11.51
CA LYS A 197 -2.80 -8.07 -12.04
C LYS A 197 -4.00 -7.80 -11.15
N ASN A 198 -5.14 -7.54 -11.78
CA ASN A 198 -6.44 -7.38 -11.12
C ASN A 198 -6.43 -6.28 -10.03
N ASN A 199 -5.60 -5.24 -10.15
CA ASN A 199 -5.61 -4.15 -9.20
C ASN A 199 -6.58 -3.06 -9.67
N LEU A 200 -7.22 -2.41 -8.70
CA LEU A 200 -8.05 -1.25 -8.89
C LEU A 200 -7.36 -0.04 -8.27
N VAL A 201 -7.19 1.04 -9.04
CA VAL A 201 -6.61 2.30 -8.56
C VAL A 201 -7.51 3.45 -9.00
N ALA A 202 -8.03 4.21 -8.05
CA ALA A 202 -8.97 5.28 -8.35
C ALA A 202 -8.81 6.50 -7.43
N LYS A 203 -9.22 7.67 -7.93
CA LYS A 203 -9.20 8.96 -7.24
C LYS A 203 -7.79 9.37 -6.79
N MET A 204 -6.86 9.39 -7.73
CA MET A 204 -5.58 10.07 -7.51
C MET A 204 -5.80 11.57 -7.66
N VAL A 205 -5.39 12.37 -6.66
CA VAL A 205 -5.57 13.82 -6.64
C VAL A 205 -4.23 14.51 -6.42
N ALA A 206 -3.88 15.46 -7.28
CA ALA A 206 -2.66 16.23 -7.16
C ALA A 206 -2.89 17.71 -7.49
N ASP A 207 -2.44 18.63 -6.64
CA ASP A 207 -2.54 20.08 -6.87
C ASP A 207 -1.83 20.56 -8.15
N GLY A 208 -0.86 19.81 -8.63
CA GLY A 208 -0.18 20.05 -9.89
C GLY A 208 -1.02 19.71 -11.14
N GLY A 209 -2.25 19.27 -10.94
CA GLY A 209 -3.20 18.87 -11.99
C GLY A 209 -3.01 17.45 -12.49
N ALA A 210 -3.85 17.03 -13.42
CA ALA A 210 -3.98 15.65 -13.92
C ALA A 210 -2.65 15.01 -14.42
N SER A 211 -1.66 15.80 -14.84
CA SER A 211 -0.35 15.26 -15.23
C SER A 211 0.45 14.68 -14.06
N ASN A 212 0.07 15.01 -12.83
CA ASN A 212 0.69 14.54 -11.59
C ASN A 212 -0.13 13.45 -10.89
N GLU A 213 -1.29 13.13 -11.41
CA GLU A 213 -2.13 12.03 -10.99
C GLU A 213 -1.73 10.76 -11.74
N ARG A 214 -1.33 9.72 -11.03
CA ARG A 214 -0.75 8.52 -11.63
C ARG A 214 -1.27 7.28 -10.95
N ALA A 215 -2.24 6.64 -11.56
CA ALA A 215 -2.77 5.39 -11.02
C ALA A 215 -1.67 4.32 -10.92
N PHE A 216 -0.91 4.14 -12.00
CA PHE A 216 0.21 3.19 -12.06
C PHE A 216 1.46 3.90 -12.57
N GLN A 217 2.61 3.56 -11.99
CA GLN A 217 3.89 4.10 -12.42
C GLN A 217 4.95 3.01 -12.47
N LYS A 218 5.39 2.67 -13.66
CA LYS A 218 6.59 1.87 -13.87
C LYS A 218 7.83 2.78 -13.78
N SER A 219 8.69 2.57 -12.78
CA SER A 219 9.83 3.45 -12.52
C SER A 219 10.99 3.22 -13.47
N ASN A 220 11.18 2.02 -13.99
CA ASN A 220 12.25 1.68 -14.91
C ASN A 220 11.72 0.96 -16.15
N ALA A 221 11.94 1.53 -17.32
CA ALA A 221 11.49 0.97 -18.58
C ALA A 221 12.06 -0.43 -18.88
N SER A 222 13.26 -0.74 -18.36
CA SER A 222 13.97 -2.01 -18.59
C SER A 222 13.56 -3.13 -17.63
N SER A 223 12.77 -2.86 -16.59
CA SER A 223 12.25 -3.91 -15.72
C SER A 223 11.26 -4.79 -16.47
N THR A 224 11.21 -6.07 -16.11
CA THR A 224 10.23 -7.00 -16.68
C THR A 224 8.85 -6.76 -16.03
N GLU A 225 7.83 -6.63 -16.88
CA GLU A 225 6.47 -6.41 -16.45
C GLU A 225 5.53 -7.47 -17.06
N ASN A 226 4.75 -8.12 -16.20
CA ASN A 226 3.66 -9.01 -16.58
C ASN A 226 2.36 -8.45 -16.01
N ALA A 227 1.64 -7.68 -16.80
CA ALA A 227 0.45 -6.97 -16.32
C ALA A 227 -0.81 -7.39 -17.08
N SER A 228 -1.94 -7.45 -16.37
CA SER A 228 -3.25 -7.72 -16.98
C SER A 228 -4.42 -7.40 -16.04
N ASN A 229 -5.59 -7.14 -16.61
CA ASN A 229 -6.87 -7.00 -15.92
C ASN A 229 -6.83 -5.95 -14.79
N ASN A 230 -6.04 -4.89 -14.93
CA ASN A 230 -6.03 -3.79 -13.99
C ASN A 230 -7.10 -2.75 -14.35
N LEU A 231 -7.54 -1.97 -13.38
CA LEU A 231 -8.53 -0.92 -13.61
C LEU A 231 -8.02 0.42 -13.04
N SER A 232 -8.23 1.52 -13.77
CA SER A 232 -8.01 2.88 -13.25
C SER A 232 -9.03 3.88 -13.78
N ASP A 233 -9.30 4.90 -12.96
CA ASP A 233 -10.04 6.10 -13.34
C ASP A 233 -9.14 7.21 -13.92
N ASP A 234 -7.84 6.94 -14.05
CA ASP A 234 -6.85 7.92 -14.53
C ASP A 234 -7.16 8.36 -15.97
N THR A 235 -7.53 9.63 -16.11
CA THR A 235 -7.88 10.27 -17.38
C THR A 235 -6.69 10.98 -18.04
N THR A 236 -5.47 10.85 -17.50
CA THR A 236 -4.30 11.49 -18.10
C THR A 236 -4.05 10.99 -19.51
N THR A 237 -3.49 11.84 -20.35
CA THR A 237 -3.13 11.47 -21.73
C THR A 237 -1.90 10.55 -21.79
N ASN A 238 -1.17 10.39 -20.68
CA ASN A 238 0.03 9.58 -20.62
C ASN A 238 -0.30 8.11 -20.32
N ALA A 239 -0.31 7.29 -21.34
CA ALA A 239 -0.60 5.86 -21.24
C ALA A 239 0.31 5.10 -20.24
N THR A 240 1.47 5.67 -19.88
CA THR A 240 2.41 5.08 -18.93
C THR A 240 1.88 5.10 -17.48
N TYR A 241 0.88 5.93 -17.19
CA TYR A 241 0.32 6.13 -15.85
C TYR A 241 -1.04 5.45 -15.64
N LYS A 242 -1.59 4.89 -16.71
CA LYS A 242 -2.88 4.19 -16.69
C LYS A 242 -2.72 2.72 -16.30
N ALA A 243 -3.84 2.04 -16.15
CA ALA A 243 -3.86 0.61 -15.84
C ALA A 243 -3.06 -0.20 -16.87
N PRO A 244 -1.97 -0.88 -16.47
CA PRO A 244 -1.08 -1.56 -17.41
C PRO A 244 -1.59 -2.93 -17.82
N GLY A 245 -1.18 -3.36 -19.02
CA GLY A 245 -1.30 -4.72 -19.50
C GLY A 245 -2.57 -5.04 -20.26
N SER A 246 -2.69 -6.30 -20.67
CA SER A 246 -3.81 -6.79 -21.47
C SER A 246 -5.11 -6.85 -20.65
N ASN A 247 -6.24 -6.62 -21.32
CA ASN A 247 -7.59 -6.61 -20.72
C ASN A 247 -7.76 -5.60 -19.58
N SER A 248 -6.87 -4.62 -19.43
CA SER A 248 -6.99 -3.58 -18.42
C SER A 248 -7.98 -2.50 -18.89
N LEU A 249 -8.73 -1.96 -17.92
CA LEU A 249 -9.71 -0.91 -18.15
C LEU A 249 -9.12 0.42 -17.66
N GLN A 250 -9.18 1.42 -18.52
CA GLN A 250 -8.62 2.75 -18.27
C GLN A 250 -9.72 3.80 -18.42
N ASP A 251 -9.48 4.99 -17.88
CA ASP A 251 -10.39 6.13 -18.03
C ASP A 251 -11.83 5.85 -17.51
N LYS A 252 -11.93 5.02 -16.46
CA LYS A 252 -13.21 4.72 -15.82
C LYS A 252 -13.60 5.83 -14.86
N THR A 253 -14.85 6.22 -14.88
CA THR A 253 -15.38 7.12 -13.84
C THR A 253 -15.63 6.36 -12.54
N LEU A 254 -15.64 7.05 -11.40
CA LEU A 254 -15.98 6.42 -10.11
C LEU A 254 -17.39 5.80 -10.13
N ALA A 255 -18.33 6.39 -10.88
CA ALA A 255 -19.67 5.83 -11.06
C ALA A 255 -19.69 4.54 -11.90
N GLU A 256 -18.70 4.32 -12.79
CA GLU A 256 -18.56 3.07 -13.54
C GLU A 256 -17.81 1.98 -12.74
N ILE A 257 -17.05 2.38 -11.72
CA ILE A 257 -16.38 1.46 -10.79
C ILE A 257 -17.38 0.93 -9.76
N ASP A 258 -18.36 1.78 -9.37
CA ASP A 258 -19.51 1.43 -8.54
C ASP A 258 -19.15 0.83 -7.17
N PHE A 259 -18.37 1.59 -6.40
CA PHE A 259 -18.13 1.23 -5.00
C PHE A 259 -19.40 1.35 -4.16
N VAL A 260 -19.60 0.47 -3.21
CA VAL A 260 -20.74 0.47 -2.26
C VAL A 260 -20.82 1.80 -1.53
N SER A 261 -19.72 2.33 -1.02
CA SER A 261 -19.65 3.66 -0.44
C SER A 261 -18.27 4.32 -0.60
N THR A 262 -18.26 5.58 -1.02
CA THR A 262 -17.07 6.43 -1.04
C THR A 262 -17.18 7.61 -0.08
N THR A 263 -18.13 7.55 0.88
CA THR A 263 -18.37 8.61 1.86
C THR A 263 -17.29 8.60 2.92
N GLY A 264 -16.59 9.74 3.11
CA GLY A 264 -15.50 9.87 4.06
C GLY A 264 -15.87 9.45 5.49
N GLY A 265 -15.09 8.56 6.08
CA GLY A 265 -15.33 7.96 7.39
C GLY A 265 -16.38 6.83 7.40
N SER A 266 -16.84 6.40 6.23
CA SER A 266 -17.77 5.27 6.05
C SER A 266 -17.53 4.63 4.69
N GLU A 267 -16.26 4.58 4.27
CA GLU A 267 -15.88 3.98 3.01
C GLU A 267 -16.11 2.46 3.03
N ASP A 268 -16.79 2.00 2.01
CA ASP A 268 -16.89 0.59 1.66
C ASP A 268 -16.48 0.45 0.19
N LEU A 269 -15.27 -0.02 -0.03
CA LEU A 269 -14.66 -0.11 -1.36
C LEU A 269 -14.88 -1.47 -2.03
N HIS A 270 -15.87 -2.23 -1.59
CA HIS A 270 -16.40 -3.35 -2.36
C HIS A 270 -17.10 -2.81 -3.63
N ILE A 271 -17.05 -3.58 -4.69
CA ILE A 271 -17.79 -3.28 -5.91
C ILE A 271 -19.23 -3.76 -5.69
N ASP A 272 -20.21 -2.88 -5.95
CA ASP A 272 -21.63 -3.24 -5.93
C ASP A 272 -21.95 -4.20 -7.09
N GLU A 273 -22.83 -5.19 -6.88
CA GLU A 273 -23.15 -6.24 -7.87
C GLU A 273 -24.39 -5.90 -8.71
#